data_209a9f95fe1a3b86085502d8aa76e928
#
_entry.id   209a9f95fe1a3b86085502d8aa76e928
#
_cell.length_a   1.000
_cell.length_b   1.000
_cell.length_c   1.000
_cell.angle_alpha   90.00
_cell.angle_beta   90.00
_cell.angle_gamma   90.00
#
_symmetry.space_group_name_H-M   'P 1'
#
loop_
_entity.id
_entity.type
_entity.pdbx_description
1 polymer ?
#
loop_
_entity_poly.entity_id
_entity_poly.type
_entity_poly.pdbx_seq_one_letter_code
_entity_poly.pdbx_strand_id
1 'polypeptide(L)'
;MLFRSQENQLQEWLKSVARSVRKLNKKYIKSIVKKALEEDLKPYGDITTNLIKNKNKSVRALIISKQDGIISGLDFCKSAFLQTGKEAKFLKKFSDGSIVKKNNILAEVKAKTKTILKAERTALNFLNHASGISTLTNKFVSKVKNKSKICCTRKTAPN
;
A
#
# COMPACT_ATOMS: atom_id res chain seq x y z
N MET A 1 19.36 -37.82 -3.22
CA MET A 1 18.48 -37.73 -2.02
C MET A 1 18.64 -36.44 -1.21
N LEU A 2 19.82 -35.84 -1.13
CA LEU A 2 20.09 -34.60 -0.35
C LEU A 2 19.38 -33.33 -0.87
N PHE A 3 19.21 -33.15 -2.17
CA PHE A 3 18.59 -31.95 -2.74
C PHE A 3 17.09 -31.80 -2.40
N ARG A 4 16.32 -32.89 -2.36
CA ARG A 4 14.89 -32.85 -1.95
C ARG A 4 14.67 -32.45 -0.49
N SER A 5 15.62 -32.75 0.38
CA SER A 5 15.57 -32.37 1.81
C SER A 5 15.72 -30.85 1.99
N GLN A 6 16.59 -30.21 1.23
CA GLN A 6 16.83 -28.76 1.30
C GLN A 6 15.66 -27.96 0.73
N GLU A 7 15.06 -28.43 -0.37
CA GLU A 7 13.83 -27.79 -0.92
C GLU A 7 12.66 -27.87 0.06
N ASN A 8 12.45 -29.01 0.70
CA ASN A 8 11.40 -29.15 1.69
C ASN A 8 11.62 -28.27 2.93
N GLN A 9 12.87 -28.15 3.41
CA GLN A 9 13.22 -27.24 4.50
C GLN A 9 13.00 -25.77 4.12
N LEU A 10 13.33 -25.39 2.90
CA LEU A 10 13.09 -24.03 2.38
C LEU A 10 11.58 -23.74 2.29
N GLN A 11 10.79 -24.67 1.78
CA GLN A 11 9.34 -24.55 1.70
C GLN A 11 8.68 -24.42 3.09
N GLU A 12 9.10 -25.23 4.06
CA GLU A 12 8.60 -25.12 5.43
C GLU A 12 9.04 -23.81 6.11
N TRP A 13 10.26 -23.34 5.85
CA TRP A 13 10.73 -22.04 6.32
C TRP A 13 9.91 -20.90 5.69
N LEU A 14 9.67 -20.93 4.36
CA LEU A 14 8.83 -19.94 3.67
C LEU A 14 7.40 -19.92 4.23
N LYS A 15 6.81 -21.10 4.50
CA LYS A 15 5.51 -21.22 5.16
C LYS A 15 5.53 -20.65 6.59
N SER A 16 6.60 -20.88 7.34
CA SER A 16 6.80 -20.34 8.69
C SER A 16 6.89 -18.82 8.66
N VAL A 17 7.70 -18.25 7.75
CA VAL A 17 7.83 -16.81 7.55
C VAL A 17 6.49 -16.21 7.11
N ALA A 18 5.79 -16.83 6.16
CA ALA A 18 4.47 -16.39 5.72
C ALA A 18 3.44 -16.40 6.87
N ARG A 19 3.51 -17.39 7.79
CA ARG A 19 2.67 -17.42 9.00
C ARG A 19 3.07 -16.35 10.02
N SER A 20 4.34 -15.93 10.07
CA SER A 20 4.84 -14.92 11.00
C SER A 20 4.55 -13.47 10.53
N VAL A 21 4.17 -13.26 9.28
CA VAL A 21 3.73 -11.95 8.79
C VAL A 21 2.40 -11.60 9.46
N ARG A 22 2.49 -10.95 10.62
CA ARG A 22 1.32 -10.43 11.33
C ARG A 22 0.63 -9.41 10.43
N LYS A 23 -0.57 -9.73 10.01
CA LYS A 23 -1.45 -8.75 9.34
C LYS A 23 -1.60 -7.54 10.27
N LEU A 24 -1.29 -6.35 9.80
CA LEU A 24 -1.42 -5.13 10.60
C LEU A 24 -2.87 -4.99 11.09
N ASN A 25 -3.02 -4.59 12.36
CA ASN A 25 -4.32 -4.40 12.96
C ASN A 25 -5.06 -3.26 12.22
N LYS A 26 -6.30 -3.52 11.84
CA LYS A 26 -7.16 -2.52 11.15
C LYS A 26 -7.35 -1.23 11.95
N LYS A 27 -7.41 -1.31 13.30
CA LYS A 27 -7.48 -0.13 14.17
C LYS A 27 -6.21 0.71 14.06
N TYR A 28 -5.04 0.06 14.03
CA TYR A 28 -3.74 0.72 13.85
C TYR A 28 -3.65 1.42 12.49
N ILE A 29 -3.98 0.73 11.39
CA ILE A 29 -4.01 1.32 10.04
C ILE A 29 -4.92 2.56 10.02
N LYS A 30 -6.13 2.43 10.58
CA LYS A 30 -7.09 3.54 10.65
C LYS A 30 -6.55 4.73 11.42
N SER A 31 -5.89 4.50 12.56
CA SER A 31 -5.30 5.56 13.39
C SER A 31 -4.19 6.31 12.65
N ILE A 32 -3.25 5.61 12.04
CA ILE A 32 -2.14 6.22 11.28
C ILE A 32 -2.66 7.04 10.09
N VAL A 33 -3.56 6.46 9.31
CA VAL A 33 -4.15 7.15 8.15
C VAL A 33 -4.95 8.38 8.58
N LYS A 34 -5.66 8.31 9.72
CA LYS A 34 -6.38 9.47 10.26
C LYS A 34 -5.43 10.63 10.57
N LYS A 35 -4.30 10.35 11.23
CA LYS A 35 -3.28 11.38 11.54
C LYS A 35 -2.74 12.01 10.26
N ALA A 36 -2.39 11.21 9.26
CA ALA A 36 -1.87 11.71 7.99
C ALA A 36 -2.91 12.54 7.21
N LEU A 37 -4.19 12.13 7.20
CA LEU A 37 -5.27 12.92 6.61
C LEU A 37 -5.50 14.24 7.36
N GLU A 38 -5.40 14.22 8.68
CA GLU A 38 -5.51 15.43 9.49
C GLU A 38 -4.37 16.40 9.21
N GLU A 39 -3.14 15.92 9.07
CA GLU A 39 -1.98 16.72 8.71
C GLU A 39 -2.15 17.36 7.33
N ASP A 40 -2.55 16.58 6.32
CA ASP A 40 -2.70 17.05 4.93
C ASP A 40 -3.88 18.04 4.76
N LEU A 41 -4.93 17.93 5.58
CA LEU A 41 -6.17 18.70 5.43
C LEU A 41 -6.33 19.85 6.42
N LYS A 42 -5.55 19.95 7.50
CA LYS A 42 -5.62 21.04 8.49
C LYS A 42 -4.69 22.19 8.12
N PRO A 43 -4.99 23.44 8.58
CA PRO A 43 -6.20 23.85 9.30
C PRO A 43 -7.38 24.18 8.38
N TYR A 44 -7.15 24.41 7.08
CA TYR A 44 -8.15 25.02 6.19
C TYR A 44 -8.98 24.01 5.37
N GLY A 45 -8.75 22.70 5.55
CA GLY A 45 -9.38 21.68 4.72
C GLY A 45 -8.83 21.66 3.29
N ASP A 46 -9.55 20.99 2.41
CA ASP A 46 -9.18 20.93 0.99
C ASP A 46 -9.80 22.10 0.22
N ILE A 47 -9.08 23.22 0.20
CA ILE A 47 -9.51 24.48 -0.47
C ILE A 47 -9.74 24.22 -1.97
N THR A 48 -8.82 23.51 -2.62
CA THR A 48 -8.85 23.25 -4.07
C THR A 48 -10.11 22.46 -4.46
N THR A 49 -10.42 21.38 -3.73
CA THR A 49 -11.62 20.59 -4.00
C THR A 49 -12.91 21.39 -3.79
N ASN A 50 -12.92 22.33 -2.86
CA ASN A 50 -14.09 23.15 -2.58
C ASN A 50 -14.47 24.06 -3.76
N LEU A 51 -13.54 24.42 -4.63
CA LEU A 51 -13.75 25.26 -5.82
C LEU A 51 -14.31 24.46 -7.02
N ILE A 52 -14.30 23.13 -6.98
CA ILE A 52 -14.76 22.29 -8.09
C ILE A 52 -16.29 22.24 -8.13
N LYS A 53 -16.90 22.64 -9.26
CA LYS A 53 -18.36 22.66 -9.43
C LYS A 53 -19.03 21.30 -9.23
N ASN A 54 -18.51 20.24 -9.81
CA ASN A 54 -19.11 18.88 -9.79
C ASN A 54 -18.53 17.96 -8.69
N LYS A 55 -18.10 18.53 -7.56
CA LYS A 55 -17.42 17.77 -6.47
C LYS A 55 -18.24 16.63 -5.85
N ASN A 56 -19.56 16.65 -6.00
CA ASN A 56 -20.47 15.62 -5.46
C ASN A 56 -20.80 14.50 -6.47
N LYS A 57 -20.36 14.62 -7.74
CA LYS A 57 -20.58 13.57 -8.75
C LYS A 57 -19.85 12.30 -8.36
N SER A 58 -20.51 11.16 -8.46
CA SER A 58 -19.87 9.85 -8.29
C SER A 58 -19.03 9.52 -9.53
N VAL A 59 -17.79 9.19 -9.31
CA VAL A 59 -16.83 8.86 -10.37
C VAL A 59 -16.08 7.57 -10.04
N ARG A 60 -15.47 6.99 -11.05
CA ARG A 60 -14.58 5.83 -10.96
C ARG A 60 -13.17 6.28 -11.25
N ALA A 61 -12.25 6.00 -10.32
CA ALA A 61 -10.83 6.25 -10.47
C ALA A 61 -10.05 4.95 -10.45
N LEU A 62 -8.96 4.88 -11.20
CA LEU A 62 -8.06 3.73 -11.26
C LEU A 62 -6.72 4.13 -10.68
N ILE A 63 -6.18 3.28 -9.81
CA ILE A 63 -4.81 3.39 -9.32
C ILE A 63 -3.95 2.49 -10.20
N ILE A 64 -3.00 3.10 -10.92
CA ILE A 64 -2.21 2.42 -11.95
C ILE A 64 -0.73 2.50 -11.58
N SER A 65 -0.01 1.39 -11.72
CA SER A 65 1.44 1.36 -11.53
C SER A 65 2.16 2.13 -12.65
N LYS A 66 3.06 3.02 -12.29
CA LYS A 66 3.90 3.78 -13.24
C LYS A 66 5.18 3.02 -13.64
N GLN A 67 5.55 2.00 -12.87
CA GLN A 67 6.76 1.20 -13.09
C GLN A 67 6.59 -0.22 -12.57
N ASP A 68 7.52 -1.11 -12.92
CA ASP A 68 7.60 -2.46 -12.36
C ASP A 68 8.01 -2.41 -10.89
N GLY A 69 7.47 -3.32 -10.07
CA GLY A 69 7.83 -3.37 -8.65
C GLY A 69 7.05 -4.38 -7.83
N ILE A 70 7.20 -4.27 -6.52
CA ILE A 70 6.43 -5.04 -5.52
C ILE A 70 5.43 -4.09 -4.88
N ILE A 71 4.14 -4.41 -5.00
CA ILE A 71 3.08 -3.59 -4.40
C ILE A 71 3.01 -3.83 -2.89
N SER A 72 2.86 -2.76 -2.10
CA SER A 72 2.64 -2.81 -0.66
C SER A 72 1.91 -1.57 -0.17
N GLY A 73 1.11 -1.69 0.89
CA GLY A 73 0.39 -0.57 1.49
C GLY A 73 -1.04 -0.38 0.97
N LEU A 74 -1.61 -1.36 0.26
CA LEU A 74 -2.98 -1.28 -0.26
C LEU A 74 -4.05 -1.12 0.83
N ASP A 75 -3.82 -1.63 2.05
CA ASP A 75 -4.77 -1.43 3.17
C ASP A 75 -4.74 0.00 3.70
N PHE A 76 -3.59 0.67 3.73
CA PHE A 76 -3.48 2.10 4.07
C PHE A 76 -4.16 2.95 3.00
N CYS A 77 -3.85 2.68 1.73
CA CYS A 77 -4.47 3.35 0.58
C CYS A 77 -6.01 3.23 0.64
N LYS A 78 -6.54 2.02 0.81
CA LYS A 78 -7.97 1.77 1.01
C LYS A 78 -8.54 2.57 2.19
N SER A 79 -7.83 2.57 3.32
CA SER A 79 -8.26 3.26 4.54
C SER A 79 -8.39 4.77 4.33
N ALA A 80 -7.51 5.39 3.54
CA ALA A 80 -7.58 6.82 3.22
C ALA A 80 -8.89 7.17 2.50
N PHE A 81 -9.26 6.42 1.46
CA PHE A 81 -10.52 6.65 0.75
C PHE A 81 -11.75 6.42 1.63
N LEU A 82 -11.76 5.35 2.44
CA LEU A 82 -12.90 5.03 3.30
C LEU A 82 -13.07 6.01 4.46
N GLN A 83 -12.01 6.70 4.90
CA GLN A 83 -12.09 7.70 5.95
C GLN A 83 -12.50 9.08 5.45
N THR A 84 -12.27 9.38 4.17
CA THR A 84 -12.69 10.65 3.56
C THR A 84 -14.13 10.63 3.04
N GLY A 85 -14.69 9.46 2.75
CA GLY A 85 -16.10 9.31 2.33
C GLY A 85 -16.66 7.96 2.66
N LYS A 86 -17.75 7.93 3.44
CA LYS A 86 -18.44 6.68 3.82
C LYS A 86 -19.01 5.91 2.62
N GLU A 87 -19.28 6.62 1.52
CA GLU A 87 -19.80 6.06 0.26
C GLU A 87 -18.71 5.41 -0.60
N ALA A 88 -17.43 5.59 -0.26
CA ALA A 88 -16.33 5.09 -1.06
C ALA A 88 -16.31 3.56 -1.11
N LYS A 89 -16.19 3.02 -2.32
CA LYS A 89 -15.97 1.59 -2.58
C LYS A 89 -14.58 1.41 -3.14
N PHE A 90 -13.81 0.50 -2.58
CA PHE A 90 -12.43 0.22 -2.95
C PHE A 90 -12.28 -1.25 -3.31
N LEU A 91 -11.91 -1.53 -4.55
CA LEU A 91 -11.69 -2.88 -5.08
C LEU A 91 -10.20 -3.06 -5.39
N LYS A 92 -9.52 -3.90 -4.62
CA LYS A 92 -8.15 -4.32 -4.89
C LYS A 92 -8.11 -5.27 -6.08
N LYS A 93 -7.11 -5.11 -6.96
CA LYS A 93 -6.81 -6.04 -8.06
C LYS A 93 -5.59 -6.91 -7.74
N PHE A 94 -4.76 -6.46 -6.79
CA PHE A 94 -3.56 -7.14 -6.32
C PHE A 94 -3.57 -7.23 -4.79
N SER A 95 -2.71 -8.07 -4.24
CA SER A 95 -2.41 -8.16 -2.81
C SER A 95 -1.03 -7.59 -2.51
N ASP A 96 -0.81 -7.11 -1.29
CA ASP A 96 0.52 -6.70 -0.84
C ASP A 96 1.52 -7.86 -1.01
N GLY A 97 2.71 -7.57 -1.50
CA GLY A 97 3.74 -8.55 -1.87
C GLY A 97 3.68 -9.04 -3.32
N SER A 98 2.63 -8.71 -4.09
CA SER A 98 2.55 -9.10 -5.49
C SER A 98 3.53 -8.32 -6.36
N ILE A 99 4.12 -9.00 -7.36
CA ILE A 99 4.88 -8.37 -8.44
C ILE A 99 3.89 -7.69 -9.38
N VAL A 100 4.14 -6.43 -9.68
CA VAL A 100 3.33 -5.65 -10.62
C VAL A 100 4.19 -5.08 -11.74
N LYS A 101 3.59 -4.92 -12.89
CA LYS A 101 4.19 -4.31 -14.07
C LYS A 101 3.68 -2.90 -14.29
N LYS A 102 4.45 -2.09 -15.01
CA LYS A 102 4.00 -0.79 -15.49
C LYS A 102 2.64 -0.93 -16.17
N ASN A 103 1.74 0.01 -15.90
CA ASN A 103 0.37 0.07 -16.37
C ASN A 103 -0.60 -0.99 -15.78
N ASN A 104 -0.18 -1.82 -14.82
CA ASN A 104 -1.14 -2.66 -14.10
C ASN A 104 -2.11 -1.80 -13.28
N ILE A 105 -3.40 -2.13 -13.33
CA ILE A 105 -4.43 -1.52 -12.48
C ILE A 105 -4.36 -2.20 -11.12
N LEU A 106 -3.87 -1.46 -10.11
CA LEU A 106 -3.65 -1.95 -8.75
C LEU A 106 -4.95 -2.02 -7.95
N ALA A 107 -5.77 -1.01 -8.12
CA ALA A 107 -7.07 -0.90 -7.46
C ALA A 107 -8.02 0.01 -8.24
N GLU A 108 -9.29 -0.13 -7.93
CA GLU A 108 -10.37 0.72 -8.42
C GLU A 108 -11.09 1.37 -7.24
N VAL A 109 -11.38 2.65 -7.36
CA VAL A 109 -12.11 3.44 -6.36
C VAL A 109 -13.35 4.04 -7.01
N LYS A 110 -14.53 3.78 -6.42
CA LYS A 110 -15.77 4.45 -6.77
C LYS A 110 -16.23 5.31 -5.61
N ALA A 111 -16.24 6.62 -5.79
CA ALA A 111 -16.62 7.57 -4.75
C ALA A 111 -17.02 8.91 -5.38
N LYS A 112 -17.46 9.88 -4.55
CA LYS A 112 -17.64 11.26 -5.00
C LYS A 112 -16.29 11.88 -5.37
N THR A 113 -16.25 12.76 -6.37
CA THR A 113 -15.05 13.47 -6.80
C THR A 113 -14.31 14.09 -5.62
N LYS A 114 -15.02 14.77 -4.73
CA LYS A 114 -14.43 15.38 -3.53
C LYS A 114 -13.75 14.36 -2.60
N THR A 115 -14.31 13.17 -2.46
CA THR A 115 -13.74 12.10 -1.63
C THR A 115 -12.44 11.59 -2.23
N ILE A 116 -12.42 11.40 -3.57
CA ILE A 116 -11.21 10.93 -4.27
C ILE A 116 -10.10 11.95 -4.14
N LEU A 117 -10.36 13.22 -4.46
CA LEU A 117 -9.34 14.28 -4.42
C LEU A 117 -8.75 14.50 -3.02
N LYS A 118 -9.60 14.49 -1.98
CA LYS A 118 -9.15 14.61 -0.60
C LYS A 118 -8.28 13.47 -0.10
N ALA A 119 -8.56 12.24 -0.58
CA ALA A 119 -7.82 11.05 -0.15
C ALA A 119 -6.56 10.79 -0.97
N GLU A 120 -6.51 11.24 -2.21
CA GLU A 120 -5.53 10.85 -3.23
C GLU A 120 -4.10 10.97 -2.74
N ARG A 121 -3.69 12.15 -2.28
CA ARG A 121 -2.32 12.41 -1.85
C ARG A 121 -1.91 11.45 -0.73
N THR A 122 -2.66 11.41 0.35
CA THR A 122 -2.39 10.53 1.50
C THR A 122 -2.39 9.06 1.09
N ALA A 123 -3.37 8.62 0.29
CA ALA A 123 -3.49 7.26 -0.19
C ALA A 123 -2.27 6.83 -1.03
N LEU A 124 -1.86 7.67 -1.99
CA LEU A 124 -0.74 7.40 -2.87
C LEU A 124 0.61 7.50 -2.15
N ASN A 125 0.76 8.39 -1.17
CA ASN A 125 1.98 8.47 -0.36
C ASN A 125 2.24 7.17 0.39
N PHE A 126 1.25 6.62 1.10
CA PHE A 126 1.39 5.32 1.76
C PHE A 126 1.72 4.20 0.77
N LEU A 127 1.02 4.15 -0.35
CA LEU A 127 1.20 3.12 -1.37
C LEU A 127 2.59 3.18 -2.00
N ASN A 128 3.03 4.38 -2.40
CA ASN A 128 4.31 4.60 -3.05
C ASN A 128 5.47 4.32 -2.10
N HIS A 129 5.40 4.82 -0.85
CA HIS A 129 6.45 4.63 0.14
C HIS A 129 6.65 3.14 0.47
N ALA A 130 5.57 2.44 0.82
CA ALA A 130 5.63 1.02 1.15
C ALA A 130 6.07 0.15 -0.05
N SER A 131 5.56 0.44 -1.26
CA SER A 131 5.93 -0.27 -2.48
C SER A 131 7.39 0.00 -2.88
N GLY A 132 7.89 1.22 -2.69
CA GLY A 132 9.28 1.58 -2.93
C GLY A 132 10.23 0.78 -2.04
N ILE A 133 9.94 0.72 -0.73
CA ILE A 133 10.72 -0.08 0.23
C ILE A 133 10.67 -1.56 -0.14
N SER A 134 9.49 -2.11 -0.44
CA SER A 134 9.32 -3.52 -0.81
C SER A 134 10.07 -3.86 -2.09
N THR A 135 10.01 -2.99 -3.09
CA THR A 135 10.70 -3.16 -4.38
C THR A 135 12.22 -3.14 -4.19
N LEU A 136 12.73 -2.18 -3.43
CA LEU A 136 14.16 -2.07 -3.15
C LEU A 136 14.67 -3.28 -2.34
N THR A 137 13.93 -3.67 -1.30
CA THR A 137 14.25 -4.85 -0.50
C THR A 137 14.32 -6.10 -1.36
N ASN A 138 13.33 -6.30 -2.25
CA ASN A 138 13.32 -7.44 -3.15
C ASN A 138 14.53 -7.46 -4.10
N LYS A 139 15.00 -6.29 -4.60
CA LYS A 139 16.23 -6.21 -5.40
C LYS A 139 17.45 -6.72 -4.64
N PHE A 140 17.59 -6.38 -3.36
CA PHE A 140 18.68 -6.87 -2.53
C PHE A 140 18.56 -8.37 -2.25
N VAL A 141 17.39 -8.83 -1.84
CA VAL A 141 17.11 -10.25 -1.56
C VAL A 141 17.43 -11.11 -2.78
N SER A 142 16.99 -10.69 -3.96
CA SER A 142 17.26 -11.41 -5.22
C SER A 142 18.75 -11.50 -5.57
N LYS A 143 19.54 -10.47 -5.22
CA LYS A 143 20.99 -10.47 -5.49
C LYS A 143 21.77 -11.44 -4.60
N VAL A 144 21.37 -11.63 -3.36
CA VAL A 144 22.09 -12.53 -2.44
C VAL A 144 21.81 -14.01 -2.69
N LYS A 145 20.85 -14.36 -3.56
CA LYS A 145 20.56 -15.73 -4.04
C LYS A 145 20.55 -16.78 -2.91
N ASN A 146 19.92 -16.46 -1.78
CA ASN A 146 19.86 -17.30 -0.57
C ASN A 146 21.21 -17.59 0.12
N LYS A 147 22.31 -16.98 -0.30
CA LYS A 147 23.63 -17.13 0.36
C LYS A 147 23.69 -16.37 1.69
N SER A 148 22.83 -15.36 1.87
CA SER A 148 22.80 -14.52 3.08
C SER A 148 21.37 -14.08 3.36
N LYS A 149 21.08 -13.76 4.64
CA LYS A 149 19.79 -13.20 5.06
C LYS A 149 19.90 -11.67 5.14
N ILE A 150 18.94 -10.97 4.53
CA ILE A 150 18.82 -9.52 4.68
C ILE A 150 17.84 -9.24 5.81
N CYS A 151 18.30 -8.51 6.83
CA CYS A 151 17.50 -8.12 7.98
C CYS A 151 17.43 -6.60 8.07
N CYS A 152 16.30 -6.07 8.55
CA CYS A 152 16.20 -4.65 8.84
C CYS A 152 17.00 -4.29 10.09
N THR A 153 17.49 -3.07 10.16
CA THR A 153 18.23 -2.56 11.33
C THR A 153 17.32 -2.20 12.51
N ARG A 154 16.00 -2.28 12.33
CA ARG A 154 14.97 -1.93 13.31
C ARG A 154 15.07 -0.49 13.83
N LYS A 155 15.67 0.40 13.05
CA LYS A 155 15.71 1.83 13.35
C LYS A 155 14.44 2.50 12.86
N THR A 156 13.84 3.31 13.72
CA THR A 156 12.66 4.10 13.37
C THR A 156 13.08 5.27 12.49
N ALA A 157 12.37 5.52 11.41
CA ALA A 157 12.51 6.76 10.67
C ALA A 157 11.99 7.92 11.54
N PRO A 158 12.63 9.09 11.52
CA PRO A 158 12.07 10.28 12.14
C PRO A 158 10.68 10.59 11.58
N ASN A 159 9.78 11.03 12.45
CA ASN A 159 8.46 11.52 12.04
C ASN A 159 8.60 12.91 11.41
#